data_5480550a71b8297ff9b776e9d39a7298
#
_entry.id   5480550a71b8297ff9b776e9d39a7298
#
_cell.length_a   1.000
_cell.length_b   1.000
_cell.length_c   1.000
_cell.angle_alpha   90.00
_cell.angle_beta   90.00
_cell.angle_gamma   90.00
#
_symmetry.space_group_name_H-M   'P 1'
#
loop_
_entity.id
_entity.type
_entity.pdbx_description
1 polymer ?
#
loop_
_entity_poly.entity_id
_entity_poly.type
_entity_poly.pdbx_seq_one_letter_code
_entity_poly.pdbx_strand_id
1 'polypeptide(L)'
;VIPNFLDDEEFVNIEKFVCGKKTEWTYNPIKARPMTGVVPDDHTYHNQQMVKVYYNPPAIYDMNWLPHFSAVHWRLSPLSLVRLKVNMQFPCAEIIQSPFHCDIPKNDIPNDVKVYTAILYLNTNNGYTIFEDTGQKVQSIKNQLLLFNAKRPHAGTSFTNAKNRIVINANFVPSTKTEEYLQNNSHFFIN
;
A
#
# COMPACT_ATOMS: atom_id res chain seq x y z
N VAL A 1 -0.78 11.61 6.35
CA VAL A 1 0.22 10.60 6.81
C VAL A 1 0.13 10.50 8.33
N ILE A 2 -0.08 9.31 8.86
CA ILE A 2 -0.27 9.07 10.30
C ILE A 2 0.97 8.35 10.82
N PRO A 3 1.82 9.00 11.61
CA PRO A 3 2.97 8.34 12.24
C PRO A 3 2.51 7.46 13.41
N ASN A 4 3.27 6.41 13.72
CA ASN A 4 3.00 5.49 14.83
C ASN A 4 1.53 5.01 14.85
N PHE A 5 1.06 4.53 13.70
CA PHE A 5 -0.35 4.22 13.46
C PHE A 5 -0.88 3.12 14.38
N LEU A 6 -0.07 2.12 14.66
CA LEU A 6 -0.37 1.02 15.57
C LEU A 6 0.45 1.16 16.86
N ASP A 7 -0.02 0.59 17.95
CA ASP A 7 0.86 0.39 19.09
C ASP A 7 1.92 -0.69 18.81
N ASP A 8 2.92 -0.80 19.67
CA ASP A 8 4.08 -1.66 19.44
C ASP A 8 3.71 -3.14 19.37
N GLU A 9 2.77 -3.60 20.19
CA GLU A 9 2.32 -4.99 20.20
C GLU A 9 1.56 -5.36 18.93
N GLU A 10 0.61 -4.52 18.53
CA GLU A 10 -0.16 -4.66 17.30
C GLU A 10 0.75 -4.68 16.07
N PHE A 11 1.72 -3.76 16.04
CA PHE A 11 2.67 -3.68 14.94
C PHE A 11 3.55 -4.93 14.86
N VAL A 12 4.10 -5.39 15.97
CA VAL A 12 4.94 -6.59 16.04
C VAL A 12 4.17 -7.84 15.63
N ASN A 13 2.87 -7.93 15.97
CA ASN A 13 2.02 -9.04 15.56
C ASN A 13 1.88 -9.10 14.01
N ILE A 14 1.60 -7.97 13.38
CA ILE A 14 1.52 -7.87 11.92
C ILE A 14 2.89 -8.17 11.27
N GLU A 15 3.97 -7.58 11.80
CA GLU A 15 5.32 -7.79 11.26
C GLU A 15 5.70 -9.28 11.30
N LYS A 16 5.47 -9.96 12.43
CA LYS A 16 5.71 -11.40 12.57
C LYS A 16 4.87 -12.26 11.62
N PHE A 17 3.62 -11.89 11.43
CA PHE A 17 2.74 -12.60 10.50
C PHE A 17 3.21 -12.42 9.05
N VAL A 18 3.43 -11.19 8.61
CA VAL A 18 3.82 -10.86 7.23
C VAL A 18 5.22 -11.36 6.89
N CYS A 19 6.19 -11.18 7.79
CA CYS A 19 7.59 -11.57 7.57
C CYS A 19 7.90 -13.00 8.02
N GLY A 20 6.91 -13.73 8.51
CA GLY A 20 7.07 -15.10 9.01
C GLY A 20 7.39 -16.11 7.91
N LYS A 21 8.01 -17.22 8.30
CA LYS A 21 8.43 -18.32 7.38
C LYS A 21 7.26 -18.97 6.63
N LYS A 22 6.02 -18.79 7.10
CA LYS A 22 4.82 -19.36 6.49
C LYS A 22 4.20 -18.47 5.40
N THR A 23 4.71 -17.26 5.20
CA THR A 23 4.21 -16.37 4.17
C THR A 23 4.69 -16.82 2.80
N GLU A 24 3.76 -17.24 1.98
CA GLU A 24 4.01 -17.64 0.60
C GLU A 24 4.01 -16.40 -0.29
N TRP A 25 5.16 -16.06 -0.83
CA TRP A 25 5.34 -14.93 -1.72
C TRP A 25 5.25 -15.35 -3.19
N THR A 26 4.50 -14.60 -3.97
CA THR A 26 4.41 -14.75 -5.42
C THR A 26 5.28 -13.70 -6.10
N TYR A 27 6.10 -14.12 -7.06
CA TYR A 27 6.87 -13.19 -7.88
C TYR A 27 5.96 -12.44 -8.84
N ASN A 28 6.09 -11.11 -8.85
CA ASN A 28 5.39 -10.25 -9.80
C ASN A 28 6.44 -9.45 -10.61
N PRO A 29 6.61 -9.77 -11.91
CA PRO A 29 7.60 -9.12 -12.76
C PRO A 29 7.26 -7.65 -13.07
N ILE A 30 5.99 -7.24 -12.91
CA ILE A 30 5.53 -5.89 -13.21
C ILE A 30 4.83 -5.30 -11.99
N LYS A 31 5.55 -4.48 -11.22
CA LYS A 31 5.03 -3.82 -10.01
C LYS A 31 3.93 -2.82 -10.33
N ALA A 32 4.14 -1.99 -11.34
CA ALA A 32 3.23 -0.94 -11.76
C ALA A 32 3.18 -0.86 -13.29
N ARG A 33 1.97 -0.73 -13.83
CA ARG A 33 1.75 -0.46 -15.25
C ARG A 33 1.51 1.03 -15.41
N PRO A 34 2.14 1.69 -16.40
CA PRO A 34 1.83 3.08 -16.73
C PRO A 34 0.34 3.24 -17.04
N MET A 35 -0.23 4.38 -16.68
CA MET A 35 -1.64 4.68 -17.00
C MET A 35 -1.91 4.72 -18.53
N THR A 36 -0.87 4.91 -19.33
CA THR A 36 -0.91 4.84 -20.79
C THR A 36 -1.15 3.42 -21.33
N GLY A 37 -1.10 2.40 -20.46
CA GLY A 37 -1.24 0.98 -20.85
C GLY A 37 -0.01 0.40 -21.55
N VAL A 38 0.93 1.22 -22.00
CA VAL A 38 2.17 0.78 -22.64
C VAL A 38 3.16 0.40 -21.53
N VAL A 39 3.38 -0.89 -21.34
CA VAL A 39 4.48 -1.36 -20.49
C VAL A 39 5.77 -1.12 -21.28
N PRO A 40 6.74 -0.36 -20.76
CA PRO A 40 8.05 -0.27 -21.41
C PRO A 40 8.60 -1.68 -21.61
N ASP A 41 9.12 -1.95 -22.77
CA ASP A 41 9.73 -3.25 -23.15
C ASP A 41 11.07 -3.46 -22.42
N ASP A 42 11.21 -2.80 -21.31
CA ASP A 42 12.40 -2.78 -20.52
C ASP A 42 12.24 -3.79 -19.38
N HIS A 43 12.98 -4.88 -19.48
CA HIS A 43 13.24 -5.84 -18.41
C HIS A 43 13.96 -5.19 -17.22
N THR A 44 13.67 -3.91 -16.91
CA THR A 44 14.27 -3.22 -15.78
C THR A 44 13.88 -3.93 -14.50
N TYR A 45 14.88 -4.48 -13.85
CA TYR A 45 14.81 -5.15 -12.54
C TYR A 45 14.13 -4.31 -11.44
N HIS A 46 13.85 -3.03 -11.72
CA HIS A 46 13.26 -2.07 -10.79
C HIS A 46 11.72 -2.15 -10.70
N ASN A 47 11.06 -2.74 -11.69
CA ASN A 47 9.60 -2.86 -11.73
C ASN A 47 9.09 -4.22 -11.23
N GLN A 48 9.93 -5.00 -10.58
CA GLN A 48 9.57 -6.30 -10.00
C GLN A 48 9.36 -6.22 -8.49
N GLN A 49 8.58 -7.14 -7.96
CA GLN A 49 8.35 -7.29 -6.52
C GLN A 49 7.86 -8.68 -6.17
N MET A 50 7.97 -9.05 -4.91
CA MET A 50 7.23 -10.18 -4.34
C MET A 50 5.90 -9.67 -3.79
N VAL A 51 4.82 -10.42 -3.97
CA VAL A 51 3.47 -10.05 -3.52
C VAL A 51 2.85 -11.21 -2.76
N LYS A 52 2.17 -10.93 -1.66
CA LYS A 52 1.17 -11.81 -1.05
C LYS A 52 -0.18 -11.10 -1.09
N VAL A 53 -1.14 -11.68 -1.79
CA VAL A 53 -2.52 -11.18 -1.81
C VAL A 53 -3.33 -11.99 -0.80
N TYR A 54 -3.93 -11.31 0.17
CA TYR A 54 -4.78 -11.92 1.19
C TYR A 54 -6.27 -11.83 0.83
N TYR A 55 -6.64 -10.72 0.17
CA TYR A 55 -8.03 -10.49 -0.21
C TYR A 55 -8.09 -9.75 -1.55
N ASN A 56 -8.83 -10.28 -2.50
CA ASN A 56 -9.09 -9.69 -3.81
C ASN A 56 -10.26 -10.42 -4.48
N PRO A 57 -11.51 -10.14 -4.10
CA PRO A 57 -12.69 -10.82 -4.63
C PRO A 57 -12.84 -10.60 -6.16
N PRO A 58 -13.45 -11.55 -6.89
CA PRO A 58 -13.93 -12.85 -6.43
C PRO A 58 -12.84 -13.93 -6.35
N ALA A 59 -11.58 -13.62 -6.71
CA ALA A 59 -10.55 -14.64 -6.93
C ALA A 59 -9.85 -15.11 -5.63
N ILE A 60 -9.69 -14.26 -4.63
CA ILE A 60 -8.90 -14.56 -3.41
C ILE A 60 -9.66 -14.15 -2.16
N TYR A 61 -9.94 -15.13 -1.28
CA TYR A 61 -10.64 -14.99 0.00
C TYR A 61 -9.88 -15.71 1.12
N ASP A 62 -8.60 -15.42 1.32
CA ASP A 62 -7.86 -15.97 2.45
C ASP A 62 -8.16 -15.13 3.71
N MET A 63 -8.99 -15.65 4.61
CA MET A 63 -9.40 -14.94 5.83
C MET A 63 -8.44 -15.14 7.02
N ASN A 64 -7.38 -15.92 6.87
CA ASN A 64 -6.40 -16.16 7.94
C ASN A 64 -5.64 -14.88 8.36
N TRP A 65 -5.68 -13.85 7.53
CA TRP A 65 -5.11 -12.53 7.85
C TRP A 65 -5.91 -11.76 8.92
N LEU A 66 -7.23 -12.01 9.04
CA LEU A 66 -8.13 -11.18 9.84
C LEU A 66 -7.70 -11.01 11.30
N PRO A 67 -7.29 -12.05 12.06
CA PRO A 67 -6.83 -11.87 13.43
C PRO A 67 -5.59 -10.98 13.54
N HIS A 68 -4.72 -11.02 12.54
CA HIS A 68 -3.46 -10.28 12.53
C HIS A 68 -3.61 -8.83 12.10
N PHE A 69 -4.58 -8.54 11.24
CA PHE A 69 -4.85 -7.19 10.71
C PHE A 69 -6.04 -6.51 11.41
N SER A 70 -6.59 -7.12 12.45
CA SER A 70 -7.77 -6.61 13.16
C SER A 70 -7.57 -5.18 13.64
N ALA A 71 -6.41 -4.83 14.19
CA ALA A 71 -6.10 -3.49 14.64
C ALA A 71 -6.16 -2.45 13.51
N VAL A 72 -5.61 -2.76 12.34
CA VAL A 72 -5.71 -1.90 11.15
C VAL A 72 -7.16 -1.77 10.72
N HIS A 73 -7.89 -2.88 10.68
CA HIS A 73 -9.30 -2.91 10.30
C HIS A 73 -10.15 -2.06 11.24
N TRP A 74 -9.98 -2.20 12.55
CA TRP A 74 -10.74 -1.43 13.54
C TRP A 74 -10.43 0.07 13.48
N ARG A 75 -9.16 0.45 13.32
CA ARG A 75 -8.78 1.87 13.22
C ARG A 75 -9.27 2.52 11.94
N LEU A 76 -9.20 1.85 10.81
CA LEU A 76 -9.69 2.35 9.52
C LEU A 76 -11.21 2.25 9.41
N SER A 77 -11.83 1.31 10.15
CA SER A 77 -13.28 1.09 10.18
C SER A 77 -13.94 1.07 8.79
N PRO A 78 -13.43 0.27 7.83
CA PRO A 78 -13.94 0.28 6.47
C PRO A 78 -15.38 -0.26 6.42
N LEU A 79 -16.19 0.30 5.52
CA LEU A 79 -17.49 -0.27 5.17
C LEU A 79 -17.32 -1.59 4.39
N SER A 80 -16.37 -1.61 3.48
CA SER A 80 -16.02 -2.80 2.69
C SER A 80 -14.55 -2.79 2.32
N LEU A 81 -13.89 -3.93 2.48
CA LEU A 81 -12.56 -4.13 1.95
C LEU A 81 -12.65 -4.52 0.47
N VAL A 82 -11.90 -3.84 -0.39
CA VAL A 82 -11.81 -4.11 -1.82
C VAL A 82 -10.63 -5.03 -2.12
N ARG A 83 -9.47 -4.72 -1.56
CA ARG A 83 -8.25 -5.51 -1.73
C ARG A 83 -7.32 -5.36 -0.53
N LEU A 84 -6.64 -6.45 -0.17
CA LEU A 84 -5.54 -6.46 0.80
C LEU A 84 -4.37 -7.25 0.24
N LYS A 85 -3.24 -6.60 0.08
CA LYS A 85 -1.98 -7.23 -0.36
C LYS A 85 -0.79 -6.68 0.41
N VAL A 86 0.27 -7.47 0.43
CA VAL A 86 1.58 -7.04 0.91
C VAL A 86 2.55 -7.11 -0.25
N ASN A 87 3.34 -6.07 -0.41
CA ASN A 87 4.39 -5.98 -1.42
C ASN A 87 5.75 -5.96 -0.74
N MET A 88 6.70 -6.74 -1.24
CA MET A 88 8.09 -6.73 -0.81
C MET A 88 8.99 -6.48 -2.01
N GLN A 89 9.89 -5.52 -1.87
CA GLN A 89 10.89 -5.16 -2.87
C GLN A 89 12.29 -5.40 -2.33
N PHE A 90 13.25 -5.62 -3.23
CA PHE A 90 14.66 -5.74 -2.93
C PHE A 90 15.39 -4.43 -3.24
N PRO A 91 16.56 -4.17 -2.62
CA PRO A 91 17.33 -2.96 -2.86
C PRO A 91 17.85 -2.89 -4.31
N CYS A 92 18.01 -1.68 -4.78
CA CYS A 92 18.68 -1.36 -6.05
C CYS A 92 19.95 -0.55 -5.78
N ALA A 93 20.78 -0.37 -6.79
CA ALA A 93 21.99 0.46 -6.70
C ALA A 93 21.65 1.96 -6.52
N GLU A 94 20.51 2.38 -7.03
CA GLU A 94 20.02 3.76 -6.98
C GLU A 94 18.51 3.83 -6.72
N ILE A 95 18.02 5.01 -6.39
CA ILE A 95 16.59 5.26 -6.21
C ILE A 95 15.94 5.52 -7.57
N ILE A 96 15.11 4.57 -8.01
CA ILE A 96 14.41 4.62 -9.29
C ILE A 96 12.91 4.67 -9.03
N GLN A 97 12.24 5.63 -9.67
CA GLN A 97 10.80 5.77 -9.59
C GLN A 97 10.10 4.80 -10.56
N SER A 98 9.09 4.08 -10.06
CA SER A 98 8.19 3.29 -10.91
C SER A 98 7.26 4.20 -11.71
N PRO A 99 6.61 3.68 -12.76
CA PRO A 99 5.54 4.42 -13.42
C PRO A 99 4.43 4.86 -12.46
N PHE A 100 3.86 6.03 -12.71
CA PHE A 100 2.65 6.47 -12.03
C PHE A 100 1.47 5.58 -12.39
N HIS A 101 0.68 5.22 -11.38
CA HIS A 101 -0.49 4.35 -11.53
C HIS A 101 -1.54 4.67 -10.46
N CYS A 102 -2.74 4.18 -10.67
CA CYS A 102 -3.77 4.08 -9.64
C CYS A 102 -3.85 2.62 -9.17
N ASP A 103 -4.06 2.39 -7.89
CA ASP A 103 -4.18 1.03 -7.34
C ASP A 103 -5.37 0.25 -7.89
N ILE A 104 -6.44 0.96 -8.22
CA ILE A 104 -7.65 0.44 -8.85
C ILE A 104 -7.87 1.27 -10.11
N PRO A 105 -8.12 0.64 -11.26
CA PRO A 105 -8.43 1.36 -12.49
C PRO A 105 -9.61 2.31 -12.28
N LYS A 106 -9.52 3.53 -12.81
CA LYS A 106 -10.55 4.56 -12.60
C LYS A 106 -11.94 4.09 -13.05
N ASN A 107 -12.00 3.27 -14.11
CA ASN A 107 -13.26 2.76 -14.67
C ASN A 107 -13.87 1.64 -13.82
N ASP A 108 -13.10 1.03 -12.91
CA ASP A 108 -13.58 -0.05 -12.04
C ASP A 108 -14.25 0.48 -10.77
N ILE A 109 -14.19 1.80 -10.54
CA ILE A 109 -14.83 2.46 -9.40
C ILE A 109 -15.92 3.38 -9.94
N PRO A 110 -17.21 3.16 -9.60
CA PRO A 110 -18.27 4.10 -9.92
C PRO A 110 -17.94 5.52 -9.46
N ASN A 111 -18.41 6.53 -10.18
CA ASN A 111 -18.01 7.92 -9.89
C ASN A 111 -18.50 8.44 -8.54
N ASP A 112 -19.59 7.91 -8.05
CA ASP A 112 -20.23 8.22 -6.77
C ASP A 112 -19.66 7.42 -5.60
N VAL A 113 -18.80 6.42 -5.86
CA VAL A 113 -18.16 5.60 -4.83
C VAL A 113 -16.78 6.14 -4.51
N LYS A 114 -16.56 6.46 -3.22
CA LYS A 114 -15.24 6.76 -2.69
C LYS A 114 -14.50 5.47 -2.35
N VAL A 115 -13.27 5.36 -2.80
CA VAL A 115 -12.36 4.27 -2.41
C VAL A 115 -11.04 4.90 -1.97
N TYR A 116 -10.53 4.44 -0.84
CA TYR A 116 -9.23 4.85 -0.32
C TYR A 116 -8.18 3.77 -0.51
N THR A 117 -6.94 4.22 -0.68
CA THR A 117 -5.73 3.40 -0.54
C THR A 117 -5.07 3.72 0.79
N ALA A 118 -4.80 2.69 1.58
CA ALA A 118 -3.99 2.75 2.79
C ALA A 118 -2.69 1.99 2.57
N ILE A 119 -1.55 2.65 2.77
CA ILE A 119 -0.23 2.03 2.72
C ILE A 119 0.40 2.10 4.11
N LEU A 120 0.52 0.95 4.78
CA LEU A 120 1.27 0.84 6.03
C LEU A 120 2.68 0.36 5.74
N TYR A 121 3.68 1.16 6.11
CA TYR A 121 5.09 0.82 5.93
C TYR A 121 5.57 -0.07 7.09
N LEU A 122 6.09 -1.26 6.77
CA LEU A 122 6.58 -2.19 7.80
C LEU A 122 8.02 -1.93 8.21
N ASN A 123 8.77 -1.19 7.41
CA ASN A 123 10.16 -0.86 7.75
C ASN A 123 10.58 0.50 7.21
N THR A 124 11.59 1.09 7.85
CA THR A 124 12.18 2.35 7.42
C THR A 124 13.24 2.10 6.35
N ASN A 125 13.20 2.90 5.28
CA ASN A 125 14.21 2.94 4.24
C ASN A 125 14.15 4.29 3.49
N ASN A 126 15.10 4.57 2.60
CA ASN A 126 15.15 5.81 1.83
C ASN A 126 14.27 5.81 0.57
N GLY A 127 13.51 4.75 0.31
CA GLY A 127 12.45 4.74 -0.69
C GLY A 127 11.23 5.53 -0.23
N TYR A 128 10.41 5.99 -1.17
CA TYR A 128 9.24 6.81 -0.89
C TYR A 128 8.08 6.51 -1.83
N THR A 129 6.91 6.99 -1.48
CA THR A 129 5.75 7.10 -2.37
C THR A 129 5.67 8.56 -2.83
N ILE A 130 5.45 8.80 -4.12
CA ILE A 130 5.33 10.15 -4.72
C ILE A 130 4.00 10.27 -5.45
N PHE A 131 3.38 11.45 -5.37
CA PHE A 131 2.13 11.79 -6.05
C PHE A 131 2.39 12.59 -7.33
N GLU A 132 1.73 12.23 -8.42
CA GLU A 132 1.94 12.85 -9.74
C GLU A 132 1.53 14.33 -9.75
N ASP A 133 0.39 14.63 -9.15
CA ASP A 133 -0.25 15.96 -9.16
C ASP A 133 0.53 17.04 -8.39
N THR A 134 1.21 16.66 -7.31
CA THR A 134 1.88 17.61 -6.40
C THR A 134 3.39 17.41 -6.33
N GLY A 135 3.90 16.28 -6.80
CA GLY A 135 5.29 15.88 -6.54
C GLY A 135 5.60 15.58 -5.07
N GLN A 136 4.58 15.57 -4.20
CA GLN A 136 4.77 15.32 -2.78
C GLN A 136 5.31 13.91 -2.53
N LYS A 137 6.38 13.81 -1.73
CA LYS A 137 7.04 12.56 -1.37
C LYS A 137 6.69 12.16 0.06
N VAL A 138 6.35 10.91 0.25
CA VAL A 138 6.11 10.30 1.57
C VAL A 138 7.13 9.21 1.80
N GLN A 139 8.01 9.41 2.76
CA GLN A 139 9.10 8.51 3.11
C GLN A 139 8.57 7.19 3.67
N SER A 140 9.24 6.08 3.36
CA SER A 140 8.98 4.79 4.02
C SER A 140 9.52 4.82 5.44
N ILE A 141 8.65 5.08 6.40
CA ILE A 141 8.96 5.07 7.84
C ILE A 141 8.16 3.96 8.51
N LYS A 142 8.85 3.13 9.30
CA LYS A 142 8.22 2.04 10.05
C LYS A 142 7.02 2.52 10.86
N ASN A 143 5.90 1.76 10.80
CA ASN A 143 4.65 2.05 11.49
C ASN A 143 3.99 3.39 11.10
N GLN A 144 4.26 3.87 9.89
CA GLN A 144 3.59 5.04 9.32
C GLN A 144 2.53 4.59 8.34
N LEU A 145 1.32 5.13 8.47
CA LEU A 145 0.22 4.93 7.52
C LEU A 145 0.10 6.13 6.59
N LEU A 146 0.11 5.86 5.29
CA LEU A 146 -0.26 6.80 4.25
C LEU A 146 -1.67 6.45 3.76
N LEU A 147 -2.57 7.44 3.74
CA LEU A 147 -3.96 7.27 3.31
C LEU A 147 -4.32 8.34 2.28
N PHE A 148 -4.92 7.93 1.15
CA PHE A 148 -5.29 8.81 0.05
C PHE A 148 -6.38 8.19 -0.84
N ASN A 149 -6.97 9.00 -1.72
CA ASN A 149 -7.98 8.54 -2.68
C ASN A 149 -7.37 7.53 -3.67
N ALA A 150 -7.96 6.35 -3.83
CA ALA A 150 -7.44 5.29 -4.69
C ALA A 150 -7.36 5.66 -6.19
N LYS A 151 -8.10 6.70 -6.61
CA LYS A 151 -8.04 7.26 -7.97
C LYS A 151 -6.86 8.22 -8.19
N ARG A 152 -6.12 8.57 -7.12
CA ARG A 152 -5.00 9.51 -7.20
C ARG A 152 -3.75 8.82 -7.76
N PRO A 153 -3.18 9.32 -8.86
CA PRO A 153 -1.98 8.77 -9.45
C PRO A 153 -0.78 8.92 -8.51
N HIS A 154 -0.10 7.81 -8.28
CA HIS A 154 1.08 7.76 -7.42
C HIS A 154 2.09 6.74 -7.92
N ALA A 155 3.30 6.83 -7.45
CA ALA A 155 4.38 5.89 -7.73
C ALA A 155 5.16 5.56 -6.46
N GLY A 156 5.62 4.32 -6.37
CA GLY A 156 6.64 3.95 -5.40
C GLY A 156 8.04 4.01 -6.03
N THR A 157 9.07 4.11 -5.20
CA THR A 157 10.45 4.04 -5.65
C THR A 157 11.13 2.76 -5.21
N SER A 158 12.28 2.45 -5.82
CA SER A 158 13.30 1.59 -5.22
C SER A 158 13.92 2.26 -4.00
N PHE A 159 14.86 1.59 -3.37
CA PHE A 159 15.61 2.07 -2.20
C PHE A 159 17.01 1.43 -2.21
N THR A 160 17.95 2.00 -1.40
CA THR A 160 19.35 1.59 -1.41
C THR A 160 19.91 1.19 -0.06
N ASN A 161 19.21 1.48 1.06
CA ASN A 161 19.78 1.46 2.40
C ASN A 161 19.10 0.46 3.38
N ALA A 162 18.37 -0.52 2.85
CA ALA A 162 17.73 -1.56 3.65
C ALA A 162 17.79 -2.92 2.93
N LYS A 163 17.51 -4.02 3.62
CA LYS A 163 17.47 -5.37 3.02
C LYS A 163 16.25 -5.58 2.13
N ASN A 164 15.14 -4.96 2.49
CA ASN A 164 13.88 -5.01 1.77
C ASN A 164 13.06 -3.73 2.04
N ARG A 165 12.02 -3.52 1.25
CA ARG A 165 10.95 -2.56 1.52
C ARG A 165 9.65 -3.32 1.51
N ILE A 166 8.96 -3.35 2.65
CA ILE A 166 7.70 -4.08 2.81
C ILE A 166 6.60 -3.09 3.13
N VAL A 167 5.52 -3.16 2.36
CA VAL A 167 4.34 -2.32 2.56
C VAL A 167 3.08 -3.17 2.49
N ILE A 168 2.14 -2.91 3.39
CA ILE A 168 0.77 -3.41 3.31
C ILE A 168 -0.03 -2.38 2.53
N ASN A 169 -0.72 -2.83 1.49
CA ASN A 169 -1.59 -2.00 0.66
C ASN A 169 -3.02 -2.52 0.79
N ALA A 170 -3.89 -1.71 1.37
CA ALA A 170 -5.32 -1.99 1.50
C ALA A 170 -6.11 -0.97 0.70
N ASN A 171 -7.06 -1.45 -0.11
CA ASN A 171 -8.04 -0.61 -0.78
C ASN A 171 -9.41 -0.89 -0.18
N PHE A 172 -10.16 0.15 0.16
CA PHE A 172 -11.42 -0.02 0.87
C PHE A 172 -12.40 1.13 0.63
N VAL A 173 -13.69 0.83 0.76
CA VAL A 173 -14.76 1.81 0.81
C VAL A 173 -14.86 2.31 2.25
N PRO A 174 -14.83 3.62 2.52
CA PRO A 174 -14.90 4.16 3.87
C PRO A 174 -16.30 3.99 4.48
N SER A 175 -16.37 3.81 5.78
CA SER A 175 -17.60 4.01 6.56
C SER A 175 -17.73 5.49 6.97
N THR A 176 -18.87 5.87 7.56
CA THR A 176 -19.03 7.19 8.21
C THR A 176 -17.99 7.42 9.29
N LYS A 177 -17.66 6.40 10.07
CA LYS A 177 -16.57 6.47 11.08
C LYS A 177 -15.21 6.75 10.47
N THR A 178 -14.91 6.13 9.31
CA THR A 178 -13.70 6.44 8.57
C THR A 178 -13.68 7.90 8.16
N GLU A 179 -14.74 8.41 7.57
CA GLU A 179 -14.83 9.81 7.12
C GLU A 179 -14.72 10.79 8.30
N GLU A 180 -15.35 10.53 9.44
CA GLU A 180 -15.21 11.33 10.66
C GLU A 180 -13.77 11.33 11.18
N TYR A 181 -13.13 10.15 11.23
CA TYR A 181 -11.72 10.04 11.61
C TYR A 181 -10.83 10.87 10.70
N LEU A 182 -11.11 10.85 9.39
CA LEU A 182 -10.40 11.60 8.38
C LEU A 182 -10.57 13.12 8.56
N GLN A 183 -11.78 13.59 8.82
CA GLN A 183 -12.07 15.00 9.06
C GLN A 183 -11.35 15.52 10.30
N ASN A 184 -11.41 14.77 11.41
CA ASN A 184 -10.77 15.13 12.67
C ASN A 184 -9.22 15.10 12.60
N ASN A 185 -8.66 14.41 11.63
CA ASN A 185 -7.23 14.28 11.39
C ASN A 185 -6.80 14.84 10.02
N SER A 186 -7.52 15.84 9.51
CA SER A 186 -7.34 16.39 8.16
C SER A 186 -5.90 16.88 7.87
N HIS A 187 -5.17 17.33 8.90
CA HIS A 187 -3.75 17.72 8.79
C HIS A 187 -2.81 16.55 8.45
N PHE A 188 -3.26 15.29 8.59
CA PHE A 188 -2.50 14.12 8.18
C PHE A 188 -2.85 13.64 6.76
N PHE A 189 -3.85 14.29 6.10
CA PHE A 189 -4.26 13.87 4.76
C PHE A 189 -3.48 14.59 3.67
N ILE A 190 -3.13 13.81 2.67
CA ILE A 190 -2.62 14.30 1.40
C ILE A 190 -3.82 14.33 0.45
N ASN A 191 -4.43 15.52 0.35
CA ASN A 191 -5.52 15.79 -0.60
C ASN A 191 -5.00 15.84 -2.02
#